data_63c8edf6272e5f582341a87804e54da8
#
_entry.id   63c8edf6272e5f582341a87804e54da8
#
_cell.length_a   1.000
_cell.length_b   1.000
_cell.length_c   1.000
_cell.angle_alpha   90.00
_cell.angle_beta   90.00
_cell.angle_gamma   90.00
#
_symmetry.space_group_name_H-M   'P 1'
#
loop_
_entity.id
_entity.type
_entity.pdbx_description
1 polymer ?
#
loop_
_entity_poly.entity_id
_entity_poly.type
_entity_poly.pdbx_seq_one_letter_code
_entity_poly.pdbx_strand_id
1 'polypeptide(L)'
;MIRVNLRPIRVAIAVLSVAICLFLIQLTARIGFSRLLTTYALTANSIPAADEAVHLSPSDPEAHRARATVLNRLGMHADAAMSFEAATRLRDRDDYLWLELGNTREELSDTQGALAALDQAVRWAPYYAHTHWQRGNLLLRMGRTAESFAELRQAAAANRTYLPNLIDLAWAISRENVQTAKRLIGIKDDKDRLALVRFLANKGKGGEVIDQLRLLSAPLSKKDHDELVRLLFAAKDFKNAYELWVPSMYTQSTGAVFNRSFEDSTILNEPGFGGWVRSASQNKVKLAIDVNEKLEGAKSLQISFEGSLDPGVPLLSQTVLVEPAKTYPLSFGVKTKDLITGAPLIMTVYDAVSNQLLGKSENLPSGTTSWTKLQFDFTTLATSRAAVIRLQRSNCDSSPCPIFGTMWLDEVSLVHGSIDF
;
A
#
# COMPACT_ATOMS: atom_id res chain seq x y z
N MET A 1 54.25 24.96 -75.74
CA MET A 1 53.71 24.23 -74.53
C MET A 1 54.37 24.68 -73.31
N ILE A 2 53.73 25.52 -72.52
CA ILE A 2 54.21 25.98 -71.22
C ILE A 2 54.04 24.82 -70.24
N ARG A 3 55.13 24.19 -69.83
CA ARG A 3 55.14 23.18 -68.76
C ARG A 3 54.96 23.89 -67.39
N VAL A 4 53.69 23.98 -66.92
CA VAL A 4 53.42 24.49 -65.57
C VAL A 4 54.08 23.55 -64.58
N ASN A 5 55.04 24.09 -63.80
CA ASN A 5 55.72 23.33 -62.74
C ASN A 5 54.75 23.14 -61.57
N LEU A 6 54.09 21.99 -61.48
CA LEU A 6 53.08 21.64 -60.46
C LEU A 6 53.70 21.28 -59.06
N ARG A 7 55.06 21.24 -58.95
CA ARG A 7 55.71 20.88 -57.68
C ARG A 7 55.36 21.80 -56.48
N PRO A 8 55.36 23.14 -56.62
CA PRO A 8 55.07 24.02 -55.49
C PRO A 8 53.61 23.88 -55.05
N ILE A 9 52.68 23.65 -55.98
CA ILE A 9 51.25 23.44 -55.67
C ILE A 9 51.05 22.14 -54.89
N ARG A 10 51.72 21.07 -55.24
CA ARG A 10 51.64 19.77 -54.57
C ARG A 10 52.19 19.85 -53.13
N VAL A 11 53.28 20.58 -52.93
CA VAL A 11 53.90 20.84 -51.61
C VAL A 11 52.93 21.67 -50.74
N ALA A 12 52.32 22.72 -51.28
CA ALA A 12 51.38 23.55 -50.57
C ALA A 12 50.12 22.75 -50.14
N ILE A 13 49.60 21.88 -51.02
CA ILE A 13 48.48 20.99 -50.68
C ILE A 13 48.85 19.98 -49.57
N ALA A 14 50.05 19.41 -49.65
CA ALA A 14 50.53 18.47 -48.62
C ALA A 14 50.65 19.15 -47.26
N VAL A 15 51.26 20.36 -47.19
CA VAL A 15 51.38 21.13 -45.95
C VAL A 15 50.02 21.51 -45.37
N LEU A 16 49.06 21.94 -46.24
CA LEU A 16 47.71 22.27 -45.83
C LEU A 16 46.99 21.04 -45.27
N SER A 17 47.12 19.89 -45.94
CA SER A 17 46.51 18.62 -45.49
C SER A 17 47.06 18.20 -44.12
N VAL A 18 48.37 18.30 -43.90
CA VAL A 18 49.01 17.99 -42.59
C VAL A 18 48.49 18.96 -41.51
N ALA A 19 48.44 20.27 -41.83
CA ALA A 19 47.90 21.27 -40.90
C ALA A 19 46.45 20.99 -40.51
N ILE A 20 45.60 20.63 -41.46
CA ILE A 20 44.18 20.23 -41.21
C ILE A 20 44.15 18.96 -40.34
N CYS A 21 44.95 17.94 -40.66
CA CYS A 21 44.99 16.72 -39.85
C CYS A 21 45.41 17.00 -38.38
N LEU A 22 46.44 17.82 -38.17
CA LEU A 22 46.89 18.20 -36.85
C LEU A 22 45.82 19.01 -36.10
N PHE A 23 45.12 19.92 -36.76
CA PHE A 23 44.01 20.67 -36.20
C PHE A 23 42.86 19.75 -35.76
N LEU A 24 42.48 18.78 -36.64
CA LEU A 24 41.45 17.81 -36.34
C LEU A 24 41.85 16.89 -35.16
N ILE A 25 43.07 16.45 -35.11
CA ILE A 25 43.60 15.66 -33.98
C ILE A 25 43.53 16.47 -32.66
N GLN A 26 43.95 17.72 -32.68
CA GLN A 26 43.88 18.60 -31.53
C GLN A 26 42.43 18.83 -31.08
N LEU A 27 41.49 19.05 -32.02
CA LEU A 27 40.06 19.24 -31.73
C LEU A 27 39.45 18.00 -31.10
N THR A 28 39.69 16.82 -31.69
CA THR A 28 39.18 15.54 -31.19
C THR A 28 39.77 15.19 -29.81
N ALA A 29 41.06 15.47 -29.60
CA ALA A 29 41.69 15.27 -28.29
C ALA A 29 41.10 16.17 -27.20
N ARG A 30 40.81 17.45 -27.50
CA ARG A 30 40.14 18.38 -26.58
C ARG A 30 38.73 17.88 -26.21
N ILE A 31 37.92 17.48 -27.20
CA ILE A 31 36.56 16.94 -26.98
C ILE A 31 36.64 15.66 -26.15
N GLY A 32 37.52 14.73 -26.50
CA GLY A 32 37.71 13.47 -25.76
C GLY A 32 38.11 13.70 -24.30
N PHE A 33 39.03 14.63 -24.04
CA PHE A 33 39.44 14.96 -22.69
C PHE A 33 38.36 15.70 -21.91
N SER A 34 37.61 16.59 -22.54
CA SER A 34 36.41 17.20 -21.92
C SER A 34 35.40 16.15 -21.48
N ARG A 35 35.14 15.11 -22.29
CA ARG A 35 34.21 14.01 -21.94
C ARG A 35 34.72 13.18 -20.77
N LEU A 36 36.01 12.91 -20.66
CA LEU A 36 36.58 12.23 -19.49
C LEU A 36 36.42 13.08 -18.23
N LEU A 37 36.69 14.38 -18.29
CA LEU A 37 36.48 15.31 -17.19
C LEU A 37 35.00 15.42 -16.79
N THR A 38 34.07 15.43 -17.76
CA THR A 38 32.63 15.41 -17.53
C THR A 38 32.21 14.19 -16.70
N THR A 39 32.72 13.01 -17.06
CA THR A 39 32.43 11.77 -16.33
C THR A 39 33.06 11.80 -14.93
N TYR A 40 34.31 12.24 -14.82
CA TYR A 40 34.99 12.38 -13.53
C TYR A 40 34.26 13.38 -12.62
N ALA A 41 33.89 14.55 -13.15
CA ALA A 41 33.17 15.58 -12.41
C ALA A 41 31.88 15.04 -11.78
N LEU A 42 31.09 14.28 -12.55
CA LEU A 42 29.81 13.67 -12.09
C LEU A 42 30.04 12.59 -11.02
N THR A 43 31.11 11.81 -11.11
CA THR A 43 31.40 10.72 -10.16
C THR A 43 32.04 11.22 -8.88
N ALA A 44 32.97 12.20 -9.00
CA ALA A 44 33.73 12.78 -7.88
C ALA A 44 33.10 14.04 -7.27
N ASN A 45 31.96 14.52 -7.83
CA ASN A 45 31.35 15.83 -7.50
C ASN A 45 32.36 16.99 -7.54
N SER A 46 33.23 17.00 -8.56
CA SER A 46 34.33 17.94 -8.67
C SER A 46 33.98 19.16 -9.54
N ILE A 47 33.80 20.33 -8.92
CA ILE A 47 33.59 21.60 -9.63
C ILE A 47 34.79 21.92 -10.55
N PRO A 48 36.07 21.83 -10.11
CA PRO A 48 37.21 22.13 -10.98
C PRO A 48 37.24 21.28 -12.23
N ALA A 49 36.89 19.99 -12.14
CA ALA A 49 36.82 19.12 -13.31
C ALA A 49 35.68 19.49 -14.26
N ALA A 50 34.54 19.90 -13.70
CA ALA A 50 33.37 20.34 -14.48
C ALA A 50 33.69 21.69 -15.19
N ASP A 51 34.34 22.63 -14.53
CA ASP A 51 34.75 23.91 -15.11
C ASP A 51 35.75 23.72 -16.25
N GLU A 52 36.76 22.84 -16.04
CA GLU A 52 37.73 22.51 -17.08
C GLU A 52 37.09 21.79 -18.28
N ALA A 53 36.09 20.92 -18.05
CA ALA A 53 35.36 20.30 -19.12
C ALA A 53 34.63 21.33 -20.01
N VAL A 54 33.99 22.34 -19.40
CA VAL A 54 33.36 23.46 -20.13
C VAL A 54 34.39 24.33 -20.84
N HIS A 55 35.51 24.61 -20.19
CA HIS A 55 36.61 25.38 -20.82
C HIS A 55 37.17 24.70 -22.07
N LEU A 56 37.36 23.38 -22.03
CA LEU A 56 37.82 22.60 -23.18
C LEU A 56 36.79 22.49 -24.30
N SER A 57 35.54 22.44 -23.97
CA SER A 57 34.43 22.27 -24.97
C SER A 57 33.24 23.14 -24.64
N PRO A 58 33.31 24.47 -24.82
CA PRO A 58 32.23 25.39 -24.42
C PRO A 58 30.93 25.23 -25.26
N SER A 59 31.00 24.55 -26.38
CA SER A 59 29.85 24.23 -27.23
C SER A 59 29.27 22.84 -26.98
N ASP A 60 29.78 22.11 -25.97
CA ASP A 60 29.28 20.80 -25.62
C ASP A 60 28.18 20.90 -24.53
N PRO A 61 26.89 20.62 -24.85
CA PRO A 61 25.83 20.69 -23.86
C PRO A 61 26.06 19.73 -22.69
N GLU A 62 26.77 18.61 -22.88
CA GLU A 62 27.05 17.65 -21.81
C GLU A 62 28.04 18.18 -20.78
N ALA A 63 29.03 18.99 -21.19
CA ALA A 63 29.92 19.63 -20.25
C ALA A 63 29.19 20.63 -19.34
N HIS A 64 28.30 21.43 -19.93
CA HIS A 64 27.43 22.34 -19.17
C HIS A 64 26.43 21.59 -18.27
N ARG A 65 25.82 20.48 -18.75
CA ARG A 65 24.95 19.64 -17.95
C ARG A 65 25.66 19.04 -16.73
N ALA A 66 26.87 18.51 -16.95
CA ALA A 66 27.65 17.95 -15.85
C ALA A 66 27.99 19.00 -14.81
N ARG A 67 28.43 20.19 -15.25
CA ARG A 67 28.69 21.33 -14.38
C ARG A 67 27.47 21.71 -13.56
N ALA A 68 26.30 21.86 -14.21
CA ALA A 68 25.06 22.16 -13.56
C ALA A 68 24.65 21.08 -12.52
N THR A 69 24.79 19.81 -12.89
CA THR A 69 24.48 18.69 -11.99
C THR A 69 25.36 18.67 -10.75
N VAL A 70 26.69 18.92 -10.90
CA VAL A 70 27.63 19.00 -9.76
C VAL A 70 27.26 20.17 -8.86
N LEU A 71 27.02 21.35 -9.45
CA LEU A 71 26.64 22.56 -8.71
C LEU A 71 25.30 22.36 -7.93
N ASN A 72 24.29 21.74 -8.55
CA ASN A 72 23.04 21.42 -7.87
C ASN A 72 23.24 20.50 -6.67
N ARG A 73 24.05 19.44 -6.81
CA ARG A 73 24.36 18.52 -5.70
C ARG A 73 25.04 19.20 -4.53
N LEU A 74 25.77 20.29 -4.80
CA LEU A 74 26.45 21.09 -3.80
C LEU A 74 25.64 22.29 -3.29
N GLY A 75 24.35 22.40 -3.70
CA GLY A 75 23.46 23.47 -3.27
C GLY A 75 23.72 24.83 -3.95
N MET A 76 24.57 24.88 -4.99
CA MET A 76 24.86 26.10 -5.76
C MET A 76 23.87 26.30 -6.90
N HIS A 77 22.59 26.41 -6.57
CA HIS A 77 21.48 26.36 -7.53
C HIS A 77 21.51 27.52 -8.54
N ALA A 78 21.97 28.70 -8.16
CA ALA A 78 22.08 29.86 -9.08
C ALA A 78 23.04 29.59 -10.22
N ASP A 79 24.25 29.08 -9.92
CA ASP A 79 25.29 28.76 -10.90
C ASP A 79 24.86 27.52 -11.73
N ALA A 80 24.15 26.58 -11.10
CA ALA A 80 23.58 25.42 -11.78
C ALA A 80 22.55 25.85 -12.83
N ALA A 81 21.63 26.77 -12.49
CA ALA A 81 20.63 27.28 -13.43
C ALA A 81 21.30 27.93 -14.65
N MET A 82 22.33 28.78 -14.44
CA MET A 82 23.10 29.40 -15.56
C MET A 82 23.73 28.32 -16.46
N SER A 83 24.23 27.25 -15.89
CA SER A 83 24.85 26.14 -16.64
C SER A 83 23.82 25.31 -17.39
N PHE A 84 22.64 25.03 -16.81
CA PHE A 84 21.53 24.38 -17.51
C PHE A 84 20.98 25.27 -18.62
N GLU A 85 20.89 26.60 -18.43
CA GLU A 85 20.50 27.52 -19.50
C GLU A 85 21.47 27.50 -20.68
N ALA A 86 22.78 27.41 -20.41
CA ALA A 86 23.78 27.25 -21.47
C ALA A 86 23.58 25.90 -22.19
N ALA A 87 23.33 24.81 -21.46
CA ALA A 87 23.07 23.49 -22.07
C ALA A 87 21.81 23.48 -22.93
N THR A 88 20.71 24.09 -22.45
CA THR A 88 19.43 24.17 -23.21
C THR A 88 19.55 25.04 -24.47
N ARG A 89 20.36 26.12 -24.44
CA ARG A 89 20.65 26.91 -25.67
C ARG A 89 21.42 26.12 -26.72
N LEU A 90 22.32 25.20 -26.29
CA LEU A 90 23.10 24.35 -27.21
C LEU A 90 22.31 23.14 -27.73
N ARG A 91 21.34 22.67 -26.96
CA ARG A 91 20.48 21.54 -27.31
C ARG A 91 19.05 21.83 -26.83
N ASP A 92 18.33 22.62 -27.65
CA ASP A 92 17.03 23.19 -27.33
C ASP A 92 15.88 22.16 -27.29
N ARG A 93 16.06 21.00 -27.92
CA ARG A 93 15.05 19.93 -28.02
C ARG A 93 15.26 18.78 -27.02
N ASP A 94 16.12 18.96 -26.05
CA ASP A 94 16.40 17.97 -25.02
C ASP A 94 15.46 18.22 -23.81
N ASP A 95 14.42 17.41 -23.68
CA ASP A 95 13.42 17.50 -22.62
C ASP A 95 14.02 17.35 -21.22
N TYR A 96 15.04 16.50 -21.10
CA TYR A 96 15.72 16.29 -19.83
C TYR A 96 16.46 17.54 -19.34
N LEU A 97 17.11 18.28 -20.22
CA LEU A 97 17.79 19.52 -19.85
C LEU A 97 16.80 20.59 -19.37
N TRP A 98 15.65 20.69 -20.04
CA TRP A 98 14.56 21.59 -19.63
C TRP A 98 13.94 21.18 -18.31
N LEU A 99 13.75 19.87 -18.07
CA LEU A 99 13.25 19.34 -16.81
C LEU A 99 14.20 19.71 -15.66
N GLU A 100 15.50 19.47 -15.81
CA GLU A 100 16.51 19.78 -14.79
C GLU A 100 16.61 21.28 -14.53
N LEU A 101 16.51 22.11 -15.57
CA LEU A 101 16.45 23.57 -15.43
C LEU A 101 15.21 23.99 -14.62
N GLY A 102 14.04 23.38 -14.91
CA GLY A 102 12.80 23.63 -14.19
C GLY A 102 12.94 23.29 -12.69
N ASN A 103 13.45 22.11 -12.38
CA ASN A 103 13.71 21.67 -11.00
C ASN A 103 14.70 22.62 -10.29
N THR A 104 15.77 23.03 -10.98
CA THR A 104 16.78 23.94 -10.41
C THR A 104 16.22 25.33 -10.11
N ARG A 105 15.37 25.88 -10.99
CA ARG A 105 14.72 27.18 -10.77
C ARG A 105 13.71 27.11 -9.63
N GLU A 106 13.08 25.95 -9.43
CA GLU A 106 12.19 25.72 -8.30
C GLU A 106 12.93 25.83 -6.96
N GLU A 107 14.13 25.24 -6.85
CA GLU A 107 15.01 25.37 -5.66
C GLU A 107 15.38 26.86 -5.38
N LEU A 108 15.43 27.69 -6.42
CA LEU A 108 15.63 29.14 -6.32
C LEU A 108 14.34 29.92 -6.02
N SER A 109 13.20 29.24 -5.86
CA SER A 109 11.88 29.86 -5.73
C SER A 109 11.46 30.69 -6.96
N ASP A 110 12.12 30.53 -8.10
CA ASP A 110 11.71 31.11 -9.39
C ASP A 110 10.62 30.24 -10.03
N THR A 111 9.42 30.32 -9.46
CA THR A 111 8.27 29.50 -9.89
C THR A 111 7.84 29.77 -11.32
N GLN A 112 7.96 31.01 -11.80
CA GLN A 112 7.60 31.36 -13.18
C GLN A 112 8.65 30.84 -14.18
N GLY A 113 9.92 30.99 -13.90
CA GLY A 113 10.99 30.45 -14.70
C GLY A 113 10.98 28.91 -14.69
N ALA A 114 10.71 28.29 -13.56
CA ALA A 114 10.53 26.84 -13.43
C ALA A 114 9.38 26.34 -14.34
N LEU A 115 8.23 27.00 -14.27
CA LEU A 115 7.07 26.62 -15.11
C LEU A 115 7.40 26.76 -16.59
N ALA A 116 8.05 27.85 -17.00
CA ALA A 116 8.44 28.06 -18.40
C ALA A 116 9.41 26.96 -18.89
N ALA A 117 10.35 26.52 -18.06
CA ALA A 117 11.25 25.42 -18.40
C ALA A 117 10.51 24.07 -18.49
N LEU A 118 9.62 23.78 -17.53
CA LEU A 118 8.79 22.54 -17.57
C LEU A 118 7.82 22.53 -18.76
N ASP A 119 7.31 23.70 -19.20
CA ASP A 119 6.52 23.83 -20.43
C ASP A 119 7.32 23.39 -21.68
N GLN A 120 8.60 23.75 -21.75
CA GLN A 120 9.48 23.29 -22.83
C GLN A 120 9.74 21.78 -22.71
N ALA A 121 9.97 21.25 -21.50
CA ALA A 121 10.19 19.82 -21.30
C ALA A 121 8.94 19.00 -21.76
N VAL A 122 7.74 19.40 -21.38
CA VAL A 122 6.48 18.77 -21.85
C VAL A 122 6.33 18.90 -23.36
N ARG A 123 6.69 20.04 -23.95
CA ARG A 123 6.61 20.26 -25.41
C ARG A 123 7.44 19.25 -26.19
N TRP A 124 8.66 18.94 -25.71
CA TRP A 124 9.57 18.02 -26.39
C TRP A 124 9.33 16.55 -26.04
N ALA A 125 8.81 16.27 -24.85
CA ALA A 125 8.45 14.92 -24.42
C ALA A 125 7.02 14.84 -23.86
N PRO A 126 5.98 14.98 -24.73
CA PRO A 126 4.57 15.09 -24.30
C PRO A 126 3.98 13.81 -23.69
N TYR A 127 4.71 12.71 -23.72
CA TYR A 127 4.28 11.43 -23.12
C TYR A 127 5.17 10.99 -21.96
N TYR A 128 6.11 11.82 -21.53
CA TYR A 128 7.00 11.48 -20.45
C TYR A 128 6.37 11.78 -19.09
N ALA A 129 5.96 10.72 -18.40
CA ALA A 129 5.16 10.80 -17.16
C ALA A 129 5.80 11.67 -16.07
N HIS A 130 7.14 11.60 -15.93
CA HIS A 130 7.84 12.32 -14.87
C HIS A 130 7.76 13.84 -15.04
N THR A 131 7.90 14.34 -16.27
CA THR A 131 7.79 15.78 -16.56
C THR A 131 6.38 16.31 -16.27
N HIS A 132 5.34 15.57 -16.67
CA HIS A 132 3.96 15.91 -16.31
C HIS A 132 3.74 15.92 -14.79
N TRP A 133 4.33 14.96 -14.09
CA TRP A 133 4.25 14.90 -12.63
C TRP A 133 4.90 16.11 -11.97
N GLN A 134 6.10 16.49 -12.37
CA GLN A 134 6.80 17.66 -11.84
C GLN A 134 6.04 18.96 -12.14
N ARG A 135 5.60 19.14 -13.40
CA ARG A 135 4.80 20.30 -13.78
C ARG A 135 3.50 20.37 -12.99
N GLY A 136 2.80 19.25 -12.80
CA GLY A 136 1.58 19.16 -12.01
C GLY A 136 1.79 19.58 -10.56
N ASN A 137 2.87 19.12 -9.92
CA ASN A 137 3.22 19.50 -8.55
C ASN A 137 3.56 20.99 -8.43
N LEU A 138 4.30 21.56 -9.38
CA LEU A 138 4.59 22.99 -9.40
C LEU A 138 3.30 23.82 -9.52
N LEU A 139 2.41 23.45 -10.45
CA LEU A 139 1.11 24.10 -10.62
C LEU A 139 0.25 24.04 -9.35
N LEU A 140 0.33 22.92 -8.62
CA LEU A 140 -0.40 22.79 -7.35
C LEU A 140 0.12 23.77 -6.30
N ARG A 141 1.44 23.90 -6.14
CA ARG A 141 2.04 24.89 -5.23
C ARG A 141 1.72 26.33 -5.62
N MET A 142 1.53 26.59 -6.91
CA MET A 142 1.06 27.90 -7.42
C MET A 142 -0.44 28.13 -7.20
N GLY A 143 -1.18 27.18 -6.61
CA GLY A 143 -2.64 27.27 -6.42
C GLY A 143 -3.47 26.99 -7.67
N ARG A 144 -2.85 26.60 -8.80
CA ARG A 144 -3.50 26.32 -10.09
C ARG A 144 -4.02 24.87 -10.13
N THR A 145 -4.91 24.53 -9.17
CA THR A 145 -5.37 23.16 -8.90
C THR A 145 -5.94 22.44 -10.13
N ALA A 146 -6.77 23.10 -10.94
CA ALA A 146 -7.39 22.48 -12.11
C ALA A 146 -6.35 22.05 -13.15
N GLU A 147 -5.37 22.90 -13.41
CA GLU A 147 -4.29 22.62 -14.36
C GLU A 147 -3.32 21.58 -13.80
N SER A 148 -3.01 21.67 -12.51
CA SER A 148 -2.21 20.66 -11.80
C SER A 148 -2.79 19.26 -12.02
N PHE A 149 -4.07 19.06 -11.70
CA PHE A 149 -4.68 17.72 -11.84
C PHE A 149 -4.85 17.30 -13.31
N ALA A 150 -4.89 18.21 -14.27
CA ALA A 150 -4.80 17.85 -15.68
C ALA A 150 -3.44 17.19 -16.01
N GLU A 151 -2.35 17.79 -15.55
CA GLU A 151 -1.00 17.26 -15.71
C GLU A 151 -0.77 15.94 -14.97
N LEU A 152 -1.17 15.89 -13.69
CA LEU A 152 -1.03 14.67 -12.85
C LEU A 152 -1.79 13.47 -13.46
N ARG A 153 -2.97 13.72 -14.07
CA ARG A 153 -3.68 12.68 -14.82
C ARG A 153 -2.93 12.22 -16.07
N GLN A 154 -2.23 13.14 -16.77
CA GLN A 154 -1.37 12.76 -17.91
C GLN A 154 -0.20 11.89 -17.43
N ALA A 155 0.43 12.25 -16.31
CA ALA A 155 1.47 11.44 -15.69
C ALA A 155 0.97 10.03 -15.35
N ALA A 156 -0.18 9.91 -14.68
CA ALA A 156 -0.77 8.61 -14.32
C ALA A 156 -1.23 7.80 -15.54
N ALA A 157 -1.66 8.47 -16.62
CA ALA A 157 -2.01 7.80 -17.87
C ALA A 157 -0.78 7.27 -18.61
N ALA A 158 0.32 8.02 -18.62
CA ALA A 158 1.57 7.61 -19.26
C ALA A 158 2.31 6.54 -18.42
N ASN A 159 2.24 6.62 -17.10
CA ASN A 159 2.80 5.62 -16.19
C ASN A 159 1.89 5.42 -14.97
N ARG A 160 1.25 4.27 -14.89
CA ARG A 160 0.31 3.92 -13.82
C ARG A 160 0.91 3.86 -12.41
N THR A 161 2.23 3.83 -12.27
CA THR A 161 2.88 3.91 -10.94
C THR A 161 2.59 5.23 -10.22
N TYR A 162 2.19 6.28 -10.96
CA TYR A 162 1.76 7.56 -10.37
C TYR A 162 0.29 7.57 -9.91
N LEU A 163 -0.53 6.59 -10.30
CA LEU A 163 -1.95 6.57 -9.95
C LEU A 163 -2.23 6.56 -8.43
N PRO A 164 -1.54 5.76 -7.60
CA PRO A 164 -1.71 5.82 -6.15
C PRO A 164 -1.41 7.22 -5.59
N ASN A 165 -0.33 7.84 -6.04
CA ASN A 165 0.06 9.18 -5.59
C ASN A 165 -0.96 10.25 -6.04
N LEU A 166 -1.52 10.12 -7.24
CA LEU A 166 -2.61 10.97 -7.71
C LEU A 166 -3.86 10.84 -6.83
N ILE A 167 -4.21 9.62 -6.42
CA ILE A 167 -5.35 9.34 -5.54
C ILE A 167 -5.11 9.96 -4.15
N ASP A 168 -3.93 9.75 -3.56
CA ASP A 168 -3.57 10.31 -2.26
C ASP A 168 -3.64 11.85 -2.28
N LEU A 169 -3.10 12.48 -3.31
CA LEU A 169 -3.09 13.91 -3.47
C LEU A 169 -4.51 14.47 -3.67
N ALA A 170 -5.31 13.82 -4.52
CA ALA A 170 -6.71 14.18 -4.73
C ALA A 170 -7.53 14.08 -3.43
N TRP A 171 -7.29 13.04 -2.63
CA TRP A 171 -7.90 12.85 -1.33
C TRP A 171 -7.56 13.98 -0.37
N ALA A 172 -6.28 14.31 -0.24
CA ALA A 172 -5.81 15.41 0.62
C ALA A 172 -6.40 16.78 0.21
N ILE A 173 -6.36 17.11 -1.07
CA ILE A 173 -6.87 18.37 -1.61
C ILE A 173 -8.40 18.47 -1.50
N SER A 174 -9.10 17.36 -1.63
CA SER A 174 -10.57 17.31 -1.50
C SER A 174 -11.05 17.39 -0.04
N ARG A 175 -10.14 17.41 0.95
CA ARG A 175 -10.46 17.31 2.38
C ARG A 175 -11.36 16.11 2.68
N GLU A 176 -10.97 14.95 2.17
CA GLU A 176 -11.67 13.67 2.30
C GLU A 176 -13.07 13.61 1.66
N ASN A 177 -13.42 14.56 0.82
CA ASN A 177 -14.65 14.51 0.06
C ASN A 177 -14.49 13.61 -1.17
N VAL A 178 -15.14 12.44 -1.13
CA VAL A 178 -15.02 11.40 -2.17
C VAL A 178 -15.44 11.91 -3.55
N GLN A 179 -16.52 12.68 -3.65
CA GLN A 179 -17.02 13.16 -4.95
C GLN A 179 -16.05 14.16 -5.58
N THR A 180 -15.45 15.02 -4.77
CA THR A 180 -14.41 15.95 -5.23
C THR A 180 -13.14 15.21 -5.62
N ALA A 181 -12.69 14.24 -4.80
CA ALA A 181 -11.53 13.40 -5.13
C ALA A 181 -11.73 12.67 -6.46
N LYS A 182 -12.89 12.04 -6.69
CA LYS A 182 -13.22 11.36 -7.96
C LYS A 182 -13.12 12.29 -9.17
N ARG A 183 -13.60 13.54 -9.05
CA ARG A 183 -13.48 14.54 -10.14
C ARG A 183 -12.03 14.90 -10.41
N LEU A 184 -11.21 15.05 -9.37
CA LEU A 184 -9.79 15.37 -9.49
C LEU A 184 -9.01 14.20 -10.12
N ILE A 185 -9.27 12.97 -9.71
CA ILE A 185 -8.64 11.75 -10.24
C ILE A 185 -9.02 11.56 -11.71
N GLY A 186 -10.29 11.75 -12.09
CA GLY A 186 -10.78 11.58 -13.45
C GLY A 186 -10.70 10.11 -13.89
N ILE A 187 -11.41 9.23 -13.19
CA ILE A 187 -11.46 7.78 -13.43
C ILE A 187 -11.86 7.48 -14.87
N LYS A 188 -11.04 6.72 -15.59
CA LYS A 188 -11.25 6.39 -17.00
C LYS A 188 -11.71 4.95 -17.22
N ASP A 189 -11.22 4.02 -16.44
CA ASP A 189 -11.47 2.59 -16.61
C ASP A 189 -11.65 1.86 -15.26
N ASP A 190 -11.97 0.56 -15.32
CA ASP A 190 -12.15 -0.27 -14.13
C ASP A 190 -10.87 -0.45 -13.31
N LYS A 191 -9.69 -0.35 -13.94
CA LYS A 191 -8.41 -0.43 -13.22
C LYS A 191 -8.17 0.81 -12.36
N ASP A 192 -8.51 2.00 -12.87
CA ASP A 192 -8.48 3.24 -12.09
C ASP A 192 -9.49 3.19 -10.95
N ARG A 193 -10.70 2.69 -11.25
CA ARG A 193 -11.76 2.51 -10.26
C ARG A 193 -11.35 1.55 -9.15
N LEU A 194 -10.74 0.42 -9.49
CA LEU A 194 -10.29 -0.57 -8.51
C LEU A 194 -9.15 -0.03 -7.63
N ALA A 195 -8.25 0.79 -8.18
CA ALA A 195 -7.23 1.48 -7.39
C ALA A 195 -7.87 2.44 -6.37
N LEU A 196 -8.87 3.22 -6.77
CA LEU A 196 -9.63 4.07 -5.85
C LEU A 196 -10.38 3.24 -4.80
N VAL A 197 -11.01 2.13 -5.20
CA VAL A 197 -11.74 1.23 -4.29
C VAL A 197 -10.82 0.68 -3.20
N ARG A 198 -9.60 0.21 -3.54
CA ARG A 198 -8.61 -0.23 -2.56
C ARG A 198 -8.21 0.88 -1.60
N PHE A 199 -8.01 2.09 -2.13
CA PHE A 199 -7.71 3.27 -1.31
C PHE A 199 -8.85 3.58 -0.32
N LEU A 200 -10.09 3.62 -0.80
CA LEU A 200 -11.28 3.88 0.03
C LEU A 200 -11.49 2.78 1.08
N ALA A 201 -11.25 1.53 0.73
CA ALA A 201 -11.31 0.41 1.67
C ALA A 201 -10.29 0.57 2.82
N ASN A 202 -9.05 0.95 2.51
CA ASN A 202 -8.03 1.28 3.51
C ASN A 202 -8.42 2.46 4.42
N LYS A 203 -9.24 3.39 3.92
CA LYS A 203 -9.75 4.52 4.70
C LYS A 203 -11.05 4.22 5.46
N GLY A 204 -11.55 2.98 5.40
CA GLY A 204 -12.81 2.60 6.05
C GLY A 204 -14.03 3.32 5.47
N LYS A 205 -14.00 3.66 4.18
CA LYS A 205 -15.12 4.29 3.47
C LYS A 205 -15.92 3.22 2.69
N GLY A 206 -16.38 2.20 3.40
CA GLY A 206 -16.98 1.00 2.80
C GLY A 206 -18.25 1.26 2.00
N GLY A 207 -19.11 2.18 2.41
CA GLY A 207 -20.28 2.57 1.60
C GLY A 207 -19.88 3.03 0.20
N GLU A 208 -18.83 3.88 0.13
CA GLU A 208 -18.30 4.35 -1.15
C GLU A 208 -17.59 3.24 -1.94
N VAL A 209 -16.97 2.27 -1.24
CA VAL A 209 -16.42 1.06 -1.87
C VAL A 209 -17.52 0.31 -2.59
N ILE A 210 -18.62 -0.02 -1.91
CA ILE A 210 -19.77 -0.75 -2.49
C ILE A 210 -20.32 0.02 -3.70
N ASP A 211 -20.53 1.34 -3.57
CA ASP A 211 -21.02 2.17 -4.67
C ASP A 211 -20.10 2.17 -5.89
N GLN A 212 -18.78 2.19 -5.68
CA GLN A 212 -17.83 2.12 -6.79
C GLN A 212 -17.77 0.73 -7.42
N LEU A 213 -17.93 -0.34 -6.63
CA LEU A 213 -17.97 -1.71 -7.15
C LEU A 213 -19.16 -1.96 -8.07
N ARG A 214 -20.33 -1.38 -7.78
CA ARG A 214 -21.53 -1.46 -8.64
C ARG A 214 -21.34 -0.85 -10.02
N LEU A 215 -20.32 -0.01 -10.19
CA LEU A 215 -20.00 0.67 -11.46
C LEU A 215 -18.91 -0.07 -12.28
N LEU A 216 -18.45 -1.21 -11.82
CA LEU A 216 -17.51 -2.03 -12.60
C LEU A 216 -18.23 -2.68 -13.77
N SER A 217 -17.54 -2.77 -14.91
CA SER A 217 -18.04 -3.42 -16.13
C SER A 217 -17.96 -4.96 -16.05
N ALA A 218 -17.13 -5.49 -15.16
CA ALA A 218 -16.93 -6.92 -14.95
C ALA A 218 -16.92 -7.27 -13.44
N PRO A 219 -17.31 -8.49 -13.07
CA PRO A 219 -17.21 -8.97 -11.69
C PRO A 219 -15.78 -8.93 -11.17
N LEU A 220 -15.61 -8.71 -9.87
CA LEU A 220 -14.31 -8.80 -9.21
C LEU A 220 -13.70 -10.19 -9.35
N SER A 221 -12.38 -10.26 -9.51
CA SER A 221 -11.67 -11.51 -9.30
C SER A 221 -11.79 -11.93 -7.83
N LYS A 222 -11.73 -13.25 -7.55
CA LYS A 222 -11.73 -13.75 -6.17
C LYS A 222 -10.63 -13.08 -5.34
N LYS A 223 -9.43 -12.90 -5.93
CA LYS A 223 -8.30 -12.26 -5.25
C LYS A 223 -8.61 -10.81 -4.84
N ASP A 224 -9.17 -10.01 -5.76
CA ASP A 224 -9.51 -8.61 -5.47
C ASP A 224 -10.64 -8.51 -4.44
N HIS A 225 -11.63 -9.40 -4.53
CA HIS A 225 -12.73 -9.51 -3.57
C HIS A 225 -12.20 -9.80 -2.15
N ASP A 226 -11.39 -10.85 -2.00
CA ASP A 226 -10.82 -11.25 -0.70
C ASP A 226 -9.89 -10.17 -0.13
N GLU A 227 -9.14 -9.46 -1.00
CA GLU A 227 -8.33 -8.31 -0.61
C GLU A 227 -9.18 -7.18 -0.04
N LEU A 228 -10.28 -6.80 -0.71
CA LEU A 228 -11.15 -5.71 -0.27
C LEU A 228 -11.86 -6.02 1.05
N VAL A 229 -12.33 -7.25 1.23
CA VAL A 229 -12.90 -7.71 2.51
C VAL A 229 -11.87 -7.54 3.63
N ARG A 230 -10.62 -7.98 3.41
CA ARG A 230 -9.55 -7.83 4.40
C ARG A 230 -9.23 -6.37 4.70
N LEU A 231 -9.19 -5.50 3.69
CA LEU A 231 -8.91 -4.08 3.86
C LEU A 231 -10.00 -3.39 4.70
N LEU A 232 -11.26 -3.63 4.38
CA LEU A 232 -12.40 -3.09 5.14
C LEU A 232 -12.42 -3.63 6.58
N PHE A 233 -12.14 -4.92 6.75
CA PHE A 233 -12.06 -5.54 8.07
C PHE A 233 -10.93 -4.92 8.91
N ALA A 234 -9.74 -4.74 8.33
CA ALA A 234 -8.59 -4.09 8.97
C ALA A 234 -8.88 -2.62 9.33
N ALA A 235 -9.63 -1.92 8.48
CA ALA A 235 -10.10 -0.56 8.73
C ALA A 235 -11.25 -0.48 9.75
N LYS A 236 -11.69 -1.63 10.30
CA LYS A 236 -12.80 -1.77 11.26
C LYS A 236 -14.17 -1.34 10.71
N ASP A 237 -14.30 -1.31 9.41
CA ASP A 237 -15.60 -1.14 8.73
C ASP A 237 -16.29 -2.50 8.55
N PHE A 238 -16.64 -3.09 9.67
CA PHE A 238 -17.14 -4.48 9.75
C PHE A 238 -18.44 -4.69 8.99
N LYS A 239 -19.35 -3.70 8.99
CA LYS A 239 -20.61 -3.80 8.26
C LYS A 239 -20.38 -3.98 6.76
N ASN A 240 -19.64 -3.08 6.15
CA ASN A 240 -19.38 -3.13 4.71
C ASN A 240 -18.46 -4.29 4.33
N ALA A 241 -17.51 -4.67 5.21
CA ALA A 241 -16.69 -5.86 5.03
C ALA A 241 -17.57 -7.14 5.01
N TYR A 242 -18.56 -7.22 5.89
CA TYR A 242 -19.49 -8.34 5.92
C TYR A 242 -20.43 -8.35 4.70
N GLU A 243 -21.00 -7.21 4.32
CA GLU A 243 -21.84 -7.08 3.12
C GLU A 243 -21.11 -7.55 1.86
N LEU A 244 -19.84 -7.20 1.74
CA LEU A 244 -18.99 -7.66 0.62
C LEU A 244 -18.66 -9.15 0.72
N TRP A 245 -18.39 -9.65 1.94
CA TRP A 245 -17.98 -11.03 2.17
C TRP A 245 -19.13 -12.03 1.98
N VAL A 246 -20.38 -11.70 2.39
CA VAL A 246 -21.53 -12.63 2.30
C VAL A 246 -21.73 -13.06 0.87
N PRO A 247 -21.58 -14.36 0.54
CA PRO A 247 -21.91 -14.85 -0.78
C PRO A 247 -23.42 -14.66 -1.02
N SER A 248 -23.80 -14.25 -2.22
CA SER A 248 -25.21 -14.09 -2.64
C SER A 248 -26.08 -15.36 -2.50
N MET A 249 -25.48 -16.49 -2.13
CA MET A 249 -26.14 -17.78 -1.89
C MET A 249 -26.44 -18.08 -0.41
N TYR A 250 -25.85 -17.32 0.53
CA TYR A 250 -26.18 -17.45 1.95
C TYR A 250 -27.30 -16.49 2.31
N THR A 251 -28.52 -16.88 1.98
CA THR A 251 -29.70 -16.31 2.64
C THR A 251 -29.61 -16.62 4.12
N GLN A 252 -29.23 -15.61 4.90
CA GLN A 252 -29.45 -15.50 6.35
C GLN A 252 -29.30 -16.82 7.12
N SER A 253 -28.07 -17.15 7.51
CA SER A 253 -27.94 -18.05 8.65
C SER A 253 -28.48 -17.30 9.88
N THR A 254 -29.47 -17.84 10.52
CA THR A 254 -30.17 -17.35 11.70
C THR A 254 -29.30 -17.30 12.96
N GLY A 255 -28.02 -17.01 12.85
CA GLY A 255 -27.10 -16.86 13.96
C GLY A 255 -25.91 -16.03 13.53
N ALA A 256 -25.54 -15.04 14.32
CA ALA A 256 -24.39 -14.17 14.06
C ALA A 256 -23.04 -14.93 14.11
N VAL A 257 -23.00 -16.19 14.55
CA VAL A 257 -21.82 -17.05 14.61
C VAL A 257 -21.78 -17.96 13.40
N PHE A 258 -20.74 -17.80 12.57
CA PHE A 258 -20.49 -18.65 11.42
C PHE A 258 -19.85 -19.97 11.83
N ASN A 259 -20.21 -21.08 11.14
CA ASN A 259 -19.70 -22.42 11.46
C ASN A 259 -19.83 -22.76 12.96
N ARG A 260 -20.99 -22.50 13.53
CA ARG A 260 -21.26 -22.59 14.97
C ARG A 260 -21.04 -24.00 15.55
N SER A 261 -21.30 -25.04 14.76
CA SER A 261 -21.19 -26.46 15.12
C SER A 261 -20.01 -27.15 14.43
N PHE A 262 -19.07 -26.39 13.86
CA PHE A 262 -17.84 -26.90 13.22
C PHE A 262 -18.09 -27.91 12.09
N GLU A 263 -19.24 -27.88 11.46
CA GLU A 263 -19.59 -28.75 10.33
C GLU A 263 -18.71 -28.48 9.10
N ASP A 264 -18.28 -27.23 8.88
CA ASP A 264 -17.18 -26.89 8.00
C ASP A 264 -15.86 -27.09 8.74
N SER A 265 -14.99 -27.96 8.21
CA SER A 265 -13.72 -28.28 8.82
C SER A 265 -12.66 -27.17 8.70
N THR A 266 -13.02 -26.03 8.11
CA THR A 266 -12.09 -24.92 7.88
C THR A 266 -11.90 -24.10 9.15
N ILE A 267 -10.65 -24.01 9.62
CA ILE A 267 -10.22 -23.08 10.68
C ILE A 267 -9.29 -22.06 10.02
N LEU A 268 -9.62 -20.79 10.18
CA LEU A 268 -8.90 -19.68 9.57
C LEU A 268 -7.58 -19.40 10.32
N ASN A 269 -6.56 -18.95 9.58
CA ASN A 269 -5.30 -18.49 10.15
C ASN A 269 -5.22 -16.95 10.26
N GLU A 270 -6.15 -16.23 9.62
CA GLU A 270 -6.21 -14.77 9.61
C GLU A 270 -7.58 -14.27 10.07
N PRO A 271 -7.64 -13.13 10.78
CA PRO A 271 -8.90 -12.51 11.17
C PRO A 271 -9.78 -12.18 9.95
N GLY A 272 -11.07 -12.50 10.06
CA GLY A 272 -12.04 -12.26 9.01
C GLY A 272 -13.42 -12.76 9.41
N PHE A 273 -14.36 -12.70 8.47
CA PHE A 273 -15.65 -13.38 8.58
C PHE A 273 -15.54 -14.81 8.04
N GLY A 274 -16.50 -15.64 8.39
CA GLY A 274 -16.67 -16.96 7.79
C GLY A 274 -16.06 -18.11 8.55
N GLY A 275 -15.62 -17.91 9.78
CA GLY A 275 -15.14 -19.02 10.59
C GLY A 275 -14.37 -18.63 11.83
N TRP A 276 -13.91 -19.67 12.50
CA TRP A 276 -13.09 -19.56 13.67
C TRP A 276 -11.63 -19.37 13.31
N VAL A 277 -10.98 -18.40 13.94
CA VAL A 277 -9.58 -18.04 13.73
C VAL A 277 -8.73 -18.62 14.83
N ARG A 278 -7.71 -19.38 14.45
CA ARG A 278 -6.69 -19.92 15.33
C ARG A 278 -5.63 -18.87 15.66
N SER A 279 -5.19 -18.78 16.90
CA SER A 279 -4.03 -17.96 17.26
C SER A 279 -2.72 -18.64 16.83
N ALA A 280 -1.88 -17.91 16.09
CA ALA A 280 -0.58 -18.39 15.61
C ALA A 280 0.45 -18.62 16.76
N SER A 281 0.28 -17.98 17.91
CA SER A 281 1.23 -18.05 19.04
C SER A 281 1.08 -19.28 19.91
N GLN A 282 0.10 -20.16 19.68
CA GLN A 282 -0.24 -21.29 20.55
C GLN A 282 0.22 -22.64 19.95
N ASN A 283 1.53 -22.83 19.82
CA ASN A 283 2.11 -24.04 19.20
C ASN A 283 1.89 -25.34 20.00
N LYS A 284 1.47 -25.28 21.26
CA LYS A 284 1.20 -26.43 22.14
C LYS A 284 -0.29 -26.79 22.20
N VAL A 285 -1.08 -26.25 21.28
CA VAL A 285 -2.49 -26.58 21.15
C VAL A 285 -2.73 -27.22 19.78
N LYS A 286 -3.34 -28.39 19.80
CA LYS A 286 -3.79 -29.06 18.58
C LYS A 286 -5.29 -28.88 18.43
N LEU A 287 -5.70 -28.34 17.29
CA LEU A 287 -7.10 -28.21 16.89
C LEU A 287 -7.40 -29.26 15.83
N ALA A 288 -8.45 -30.04 16.05
CA ALA A 288 -8.92 -31.04 15.10
C ALA A 288 -10.46 -31.08 15.07
N ILE A 289 -11.02 -31.45 13.95
CA ILE A 289 -12.45 -31.72 13.85
C ILE A 289 -12.68 -33.18 14.25
N ASP A 290 -13.55 -33.39 15.24
CA ASP A 290 -13.93 -34.72 15.72
C ASP A 290 -15.31 -35.07 15.18
N VAL A 291 -15.46 -36.26 14.62
CA VAL A 291 -16.69 -36.81 14.07
C VAL A 291 -17.37 -37.79 15.03
N ASN A 292 -16.65 -38.25 16.07
CA ASN A 292 -17.14 -39.22 17.04
C ASN A 292 -17.76 -38.53 18.26
N GLU A 293 -17.13 -37.47 18.76
CA GLU A 293 -17.59 -36.68 19.88
C GLU A 293 -18.29 -35.41 19.38
N LYS A 294 -19.57 -35.26 19.64
CA LYS A 294 -20.42 -34.14 19.18
C LYS A 294 -21.60 -33.94 20.11
N LEU A 295 -22.06 -32.70 20.22
CA LEU A 295 -23.29 -32.37 20.96
C LEU A 295 -24.49 -32.38 20.02
N GLU A 296 -24.37 -31.75 18.87
CA GLU A 296 -25.37 -31.73 17.80
C GLU A 296 -24.67 -31.89 16.44
N GLY A 297 -25.42 -32.14 15.37
CA GLY A 297 -24.87 -32.28 14.02
C GLY A 297 -24.01 -33.50 13.82
N ALA A 298 -22.97 -33.36 12.99
CA ALA A 298 -22.06 -34.43 12.59
C ALA A 298 -20.64 -34.29 13.17
N LYS A 299 -20.27 -33.09 13.64
CA LYS A 299 -18.89 -32.75 14.05
C LYS A 299 -18.84 -31.85 15.27
N SER A 300 -17.68 -31.78 15.91
CA SER A 300 -17.32 -30.77 16.91
C SER A 300 -15.84 -30.38 16.77
N LEU A 301 -15.42 -29.31 17.46
CA LEU A 301 -14.02 -28.94 17.55
C LEU A 301 -13.37 -29.58 18.76
N GLN A 302 -12.35 -30.42 18.51
CA GLN A 302 -11.46 -30.96 19.55
C GLN A 302 -10.26 -30.07 19.72
N ILE A 303 -9.93 -29.75 20.98
CA ILE A 303 -8.80 -28.93 21.40
C ILE A 303 -7.96 -29.74 22.37
N SER A 304 -6.75 -30.14 21.98
CA SER A 304 -5.84 -30.91 22.81
C SER A 304 -4.69 -30.03 23.29
N PHE A 305 -4.39 -30.14 24.58
CA PHE A 305 -3.40 -29.32 25.28
C PHE A 305 -2.20 -30.15 25.71
N GLU A 306 -0.98 -29.66 25.40
CA GLU A 306 0.28 -30.38 25.63
C GLU A 306 1.32 -29.52 26.38
N GLY A 307 0.92 -28.62 27.27
CA GLY A 307 1.88 -27.83 28.03
C GLY A 307 1.40 -26.45 28.48
N SER A 308 2.34 -25.55 28.74
CA SER A 308 2.00 -24.18 29.15
C SER A 308 1.52 -23.35 27.97
N LEU A 309 0.49 -22.55 28.21
CA LEU A 309 -0.08 -21.58 27.29
C LEU A 309 -0.14 -20.22 27.98
N ASP A 310 0.06 -19.15 27.21
CA ASP A 310 0.00 -17.79 27.74
C ASP A 310 -1.44 -17.43 28.14
N PRO A 311 -1.68 -17.04 29.41
CA PRO A 311 -2.98 -16.54 29.84
C PRO A 311 -3.40 -15.29 29.05
N GLY A 312 -4.70 -15.13 28.81
CA GLY A 312 -5.24 -13.96 28.09
C GLY A 312 -5.00 -13.96 26.58
N VAL A 313 -4.15 -14.84 26.04
CA VAL A 313 -4.02 -15.02 24.58
C VAL A 313 -5.15 -15.93 24.09
N PRO A 314 -5.96 -15.51 23.10
CA PRO A 314 -7.05 -16.34 22.61
C PRO A 314 -6.50 -17.61 21.94
N LEU A 315 -7.12 -18.74 22.23
CA LEU A 315 -6.89 -20.02 21.51
C LEU A 315 -7.59 -20.00 20.17
N LEU A 316 -8.82 -19.51 20.23
CA LEU A 316 -9.75 -19.46 19.11
C LEU A 316 -10.55 -18.17 19.23
N SER A 317 -10.86 -17.55 18.10
CA SER A 317 -11.69 -16.33 18.09
C SER A 317 -12.57 -16.27 16.85
N GLN A 318 -13.70 -15.56 16.97
CA GLN A 318 -14.52 -15.21 15.82
C GLN A 318 -15.08 -13.81 15.97
N THR A 319 -15.03 -13.02 14.89
CA THR A 319 -15.68 -11.71 14.83
C THR A 319 -17.10 -11.87 14.35
N VAL A 320 -18.05 -11.29 15.09
CA VAL A 320 -19.48 -11.31 14.78
C VAL A 320 -20.03 -9.88 14.73
N LEU A 321 -21.01 -9.64 13.85
CA LEU A 321 -21.71 -8.36 13.83
C LEU A 321 -22.66 -8.25 15.00
N VAL A 322 -22.75 -7.06 15.58
CA VAL A 322 -23.65 -6.75 16.67
C VAL A 322 -24.28 -5.38 16.51
N GLU A 323 -25.45 -5.19 17.08
CA GLU A 323 -26.09 -3.88 17.21
C GLU A 323 -25.55 -3.15 18.44
N PRO A 324 -25.54 -1.81 18.43
CA PRO A 324 -25.14 -1.00 19.59
C PRO A 324 -26.13 -1.12 20.75
N ALA A 325 -25.61 -1.00 21.97
CA ALA A 325 -26.38 -0.93 23.21
C ALA A 325 -27.44 -2.07 23.36
N LYS A 326 -27.09 -3.28 22.92
CA LYS A 326 -27.96 -4.46 22.95
C LYS A 326 -27.34 -5.59 23.75
N THR A 327 -28.17 -6.33 24.48
CA THR A 327 -27.76 -7.53 25.22
C THR A 327 -28.00 -8.78 24.36
N TYR A 328 -27.02 -9.67 24.37
CA TYR A 328 -26.97 -10.90 23.61
C TYR A 328 -26.67 -12.08 24.52
N PRO A 329 -27.46 -13.14 24.52
CA PRO A 329 -27.11 -14.40 25.12
C PRO A 329 -26.16 -15.18 24.20
N LEU A 330 -24.96 -15.52 24.70
CA LEU A 330 -24.03 -16.43 24.04
C LEU A 330 -24.11 -17.80 24.71
N SER A 331 -24.48 -18.82 23.97
CA SER A 331 -24.53 -20.20 24.43
C SER A 331 -23.55 -21.08 23.65
N PHE A 332 -23.04 -22.13 24.29
CA PHE A 332 -22.12 -23.08 23.69
C PHE A 332 -22.08 -24.40 24.47
N GLY A 333 -21.73 -25.48 23.79
CA GLY A 333 -21.53 -26.79 24.40
C GLY A 333 -20.06 -27.08 24.66
N VAL A 334 -19.75 -27.64 25.83
CA VAL A 334 -18.39 -28.04 26.21
C VAL A 334 -18.41 -29.46 26.77
N LYS A 335 -17.39 -30.26 26.40
CA LYS A 335 -17.04 -31.54 27.02
C LYS A 335 -15.55 -31.56 27.32
N THR A 336 -15.12 -32.17 28.43
CA THR A 336 -13.70 -32.27 28.78
C THR A 336 -13.32 -33.72 29.06
N LYS A 337 -12.04 -34.05 28.84
CA LYS A 337 -11.44 -35.33 29.20
C LYS A 337 -10.05 -35.08 29.75
N ASP A 338 -9.82 -35.49 30.98
CA ASP A 338 -8.56 -35.39 31.71
C ASP A 338 -7.96 -33.98 31.69
N LEU A 339 -8.81 -32.95 31.69
CA LEU A 339 -8.41 -31.55 31.61
C LEU A 339 -7.88 -31.07 32.94
N ILE A 340 -6.56 -30.89 33.02
CA ILE A 340 -5.86 -30.36 34.19
C ILE A 340 -5.27 -29.01 33.84
N THR A 341 -5.58 -27.99 34.64
CA THR A 341 -5.13 -26.61 34.36
C THR A 341 -4.94 -25.81 35.64
N GLY A 342 -3.86 -25.02 35.69
CA GLY A 342 -3.61 -24.04 36.76
C GLY A 342 -4.44 -22.77 36.63
N ALA A 343 -5.02 -22.52 35.44
CA ALA A 343 -5.96 -21.44 35.20
C ALA A 343 -7.07 -21.92 34.25
N PRO A 344 -8.33 -21.82 34.68
CA PRO A 344 -9.45 -22.35 33.91
C PRO A 344 -9.61 -21.65 32.56
N LEU A 345 -10.21 -22.37 31.62
CA LEU A 345 -10.64 -21.81 30.36
C LEU A 345 -11.92 -21.00 30.58
N ILE A 346 -12.09 -19.93 29.79
CA ILE A 346 -13.28 -19.07 29.79
C ILE A 346 -13.62 -18.68 28.35
N MET A 347 -14.92 -18.47 28.11
CA MET A 347 -15.38 -17.78 26.89
C MET A 347 -15.55 -16.30 27.22
N THR A 348 -15.03 -15.43 26.38
CA THR A 348 -15.08 -13.97 26.54
C THR A 348 -15.60 -13.30 25.30
N VAL A 349 -16.20 -12.13 25.43
CA VAL A 349 -16.61 -11.29 24.31
C VAL A 349 -16.03 -9.90 24.50
N TYR A 350 -15.35 -9.40 23.48
CA TYR A 350 -14.76 -8.08 23.46
C TYR A 350 -15.37 -7.23 22.34
N ASP A 351 -15.47 -5.94 22.57
CA ASP A 351 -15.76 -4.99 21.46
C ASP A 351 -14.61 -5.03 20.44
N ALA A 352 -14.94 -5.17 19.17
CA ALA A 352 -13.95 -5.37 18.10
C ALA A 352 -13.10 -4.11 17.81
N VAL A 353 -13.57 -2.91 18.20
CA VAL A 353 -12.89 -1.64 17.98
C VAL A 353 -12.05 -1.23 19.17
N SER A 354 -12.70 -1.12 20.37
CA SER A 354 -12.07 -0.64 21.60
C SER A 354 -11.29 -1.73 22.35
N ASN A 355 -11.54 -3.02 22.03
CA ASN A 355 -11.05 -4.18 22.77
C ASN A 355 -11.49 -4.19 24.24
N GLN A 356 -12.59 -3.50 24.56
CA GLN A 356 -13.20 -3.54 25.88
C GLN A 356 -13.92 -4.86 26.09
N LEU A 357 -13.79 -5.47 27.29
CA LEU A 357 -14.54 -6.67 27.67
C LEU A 357 -16.03 -6.33 27.81
N LEU A 358 -16.88 -7.03 27.06
CA LEU A 358 -18.34 -6.88 27.07
C LEU A 358 -19.02 -7.90 27.98
N GLY A 359 -18.44 -9.11 28.09
CA GLY A 359 -18.93 -10.18 28.93
C GLY A 359 -17.98 -11.37 28.95
N LYS A 360 -18.15 -12.23 29.96
CA LYS A 360 -17.38 -13.47 30.10
C LYS A 360 -18.24 -14.57 30.74
N SER A 361 -17.94 -15.82 30.38
CA SER A 361 -18.55 -16.98 31.05
C SER A 361 -18.00 -17.20 32.48
N GLU A 362 -18.69 -18.04 33.22
CA GLU A 362 -18.09 -18.79 34.31
C GLU A 362 -16.91 -19.64 33.80
N ASN A 363 -16.11 -20.15 34.73
CA ASN A 363 -15.03 -21.08 34.44
C ASN A 363 -15.56 -22.32 33.73
N LEU A 364 -14.93 -22.70 32.63
CA LEU A 364 -15.26 -23.93 31.94
C LEU A 364 -14.86 -25.15 32.79
N PRO A 365 -15.58 -26.29 32.64
CA PRO A 365 -15.30 -27.49 33.43
C PRO A 365 -13.85 -27.97 33.28
N SER A 366 -13.27 -28.51 34.34
CA SER A 366 -12.00 -29.23 34.39
C SER A 366 -12.22 -30.71 34.70
N GLY A 367 -11.20 -31.53 34.58
CA GLY A 367 -11.30 -33.00 34.77
C GLY A 367 -11.96 -33.66 33.54
N THR A 368 -12.76 -34.66 33.80
CA THR A 368 -13.54 -35.38 32.76
C THR A 368 -15.03 -35.13 33.00
N THR A 369 -15.69 -34.50 32.03
CA THR A 369 -17.13 -34.18 32.09
C THR A 369 -17.85 -34.60 30.81
N SER A 370 -19.12 -34.91 30.93
CA SER A 370 -20.02 -35.06 29.79
C SER A 370 -20.32 -33.69 29.15
N TRP A 371 -20.95 -33.70 27.98
CA TRP A 371 -21.41 -32.49 27.31
C TRP A 371 -22.29 -31.66 28.25
N THR A 372 -21.91 -30.38 28.41
CA THR A 372 -22.62 -29.40 29.22
C THR A 372 -22.85 -28.15 28.39
N LYS A 373 -24.10 -27.70 28.30
CA LYS A 373 -24.44 -26.40 27.68
C LYS A 373 -24.24 -25.29 28.70
N LEU A 374 -23.46 -24.29 28.32
CA LEU A 374 -23.20 -23.08 29.12
C LEU A 374 -23.74 -21.86 28.39
N GLN A 375 -24.14 -20.84 29.15
CA GLN A 375 -24.64 -19.59 28.60
C GLN A 375 -24.24 -18.42 29.50
N PHE A 376 -24.00 -17.27 28.89
CA PHE A 376 -23.89 -15.99 29.60
C PHE A 376 -24.34 -14.85 28.69
N ASP A 377 -24.71 -13.74 29.31
CA ASP A 377 -25.13 -12.54 28.59
C ASP A 377 -23.96 -11.55 28.49
N PHE A 378 -23.90 -10.83 27.38
CA PHE A 378 -23.02 -9.67 27.23
C PHE A 378 -23.78 -8.49 26.63
N THR A 379 -23.39 -7.27 27.02
CA THR A 379 -24.03 -6.05 26.51
C THR A 379 -23.04 -5.25 25.70
N THR A 380 -23.43 -4.88 24.50
CA THR A 380 -22.61 -4.08 23.56
C THR A 380 -22.60 -2.60 23.95
N LEU A 381 -21.52 -1.89 23.63
CA LEU A 381 -21.44 -0.44 23.80
C LEU A 381 -22.36 0.28 22.81
N ALA A 382 -22.67 1.54 23.08
CA ALA A 382 -23.40 2.42 22.13
C ALA A 382 -22.67 2.61 20.80
N THR A 383 -21.36 2.38 20.79
CA THR A 383 -20.51 2.50 19.60
C THR A 383 -20.18 1.16 18.93
N SER A 384 -20.51 0.03 19.57
CA SER A 384 -20.19 -1.31 19.03
C SER A 384 -20.88 -1.56 17.71
N ARG A 385 -20.17 -2.14 16.76
CA ARG A 385 -20.69 -2.63 15.47
C ARG A 385 -20.29 -4.07 15.21
N ALA A 386 -19.26 -4.55 15.90
CA ALA A 386 -18.82 -5.93 15.90
C ALA A 386 -18.25 -6.30 17.26
N ALA A 387 -18.33 -7.58 17.60
CA ALA A 387 -17.75 -8.16 18.80
C ALA A 387 -16.85 -9.33 18.44
N VAL A 388 -15.86 -9.62 19.27
CA VAL A 388 -14.94 -10.75 19.11
C VAL A 388 -15.20 -11.74 20.23
N ILE A 389 -15.74 -12.89 19.88
CA ILE A 389 -15.88 -14.04 20.76
C ILE A 389 -14.51 -14.70 20.85
N ARG A 390 -14.03 -15.00 22.08
CA ARG A 390 -12.71 -15.61 22.31
C ARG A 390 -12.82 -16.74 23.31
N LEU A 391 -12.24 -17.89 22.98
CA LEU A 391 -11.90 -18.92 23.94
C LEU A 391 -10.47 -18.65 24.40
N GLN A 392 -10.26 -18.46 25.68
CA GLN A 392 -8.94 -18.15 26.26
C GLN A 392 -8.82 -18.71 27.67
N ARG A 393 -7.62 -18.66 28.23
CA ARG A 393 -7.43 -18.95 29.66
C ARG A 393 -7.65 -17.69 30.48
N SER A 394 -8.16 -17.87 31.69
CA SER A 394 -8.13 -16.84 32.71
C SER A 394 -6.68 -16.54 33.15
N ASN A 395 -6.47 -15.49 33.95
CA ASN A 395 -5.16 -15.19 34.51
C ASN A 395 -4.68 -16.37 35.40
N CYS A 396 -3.38 -16.57 35.42
CA CYS A 396 -2.73 -17.59 36.22
C CYS A 396 -1.95 -16.93 37.34
N ASP A 397 -2.15 -17.42 38.55
CA ASP A 397 -1.51 -16.86 39.76
C ASP A 397 -0.06 -17.37 39.95
N SER A 398 0.38 -18.32 39.10
CA SER A 398 1.71 -18.93 39.16
C SER A 398 2.31 -19.19 37.79
N SER A 399 3.63 -19.16 37.69
CA SER A 399 4.38 -19.56 36.52
C SER A 399 5.33 -20.71 36.84
N PRO A 400 5.39 -21.79 36.06
CA PRO A 400 4.64 -22.03 34.79
C PRO A 400 3.15 -22.32 35.06
N CYS A 401 2.32 -22.02 34.04
CA CYS A 401 0.89 -22.26 34.09
C CYS A 401 0.52 -23.38 33.11
N PRO A 402 0.67 -24.66 33.51
CA PRO A 402 0.44 -25.79 32.61
C PRO A 402 -1.05 -26.01 32.32
N ILE A 403 -1.32 -26.61 31.17
CA ILE A 403 -2.62 -27.18 30.82
C ILE A 403 -2.40 -28.43 30.00
N PHE A 404 -3.10 -29.51 30.36
CA PHE A 404 -3.07 -30.80 29.71
C PHE A 404 -4.47 -31.37 29.58
N GLY A 405 -4.67 -32.28 28.64
CA GLY A 405 -5.95 -32.94 28.40
C GLY A 405 -6.66 -32.44 27.16
N THR A 406 -7.92 -32.74 27.05
CA THR A 406 -8.71 -32.47 25.84
C THR A 406 -10.03 -31.80 26.20
N MET A 407 -10.45 -30.86 25.38
CA MET A 407 -11.74 -30.21 25.41
C MET A 407 -12.40 -30.31 24.03
N TRP A 408 -13.70 -30.44 24.01
CA TRP A 408 -14.52 -30.29 22.81
C TRP A 408 -15.42 -29.08 22.96
N LEU A 409 -15.58 -28.34 21.85
CA LEU A 409 -16.46 -27.19 21.73
C LEU A 409 -17.44 -27.43 20.59
N ASP A 410 -18.71 -27.11 20.82
CA ASP A 410 -19.76 -27.28 19.84
C ASP A 410 -20.91 -26.30 20.08
N GLU A 411 -21.79 -26.09 19.08
CA GLU A 411 -23.02 -25.31 19.19
C GLU A 411 -22.83 -23.88 19.74
N VAL A 412 -21.77 -23.19 19.31
CA VAL A 412 -21.56 -21.79 19.72
C VAL A 412 -22.56 -20.89 19.02
N SER A 413 -23.50 -20.32 19.74
CA SER A 413 -24.57 -19.51 19.12
C SER A 413 -24.90 -18.25 19.90
N LEU A 414 -25.19 -17.19 19.15
CA LEU A 414 -25.89 -16.01 19.65
C LEU A 414 -27.36 -16.18 19.29
N VAL A 415 -28.25 -16.23 20.26
CA VAL A 415 -29.70 -16.28 20.02
C VAL A 415 -30.17 -14.91 19.52
N HIS A 416 -30.70 -14.84 18.29
CA HIS A 416 -31.04 -13.53 17.68
C HIS A 416 -32.39 -13.54 17.02
N GLY A 417 -33.09 -12.40 17.15
CA GLY A 417 -34.00 -11.92 16.14
C GLY A 417 -33.22 -11.34 14.96
N SER A 418 -33.82 -11.37 13.76
CA SER A 418 -33.21 -10.85 12.53
C SER A 418 -32.49 -9.52 12.72
N ILE A 419 -31.24 -9.44 12.25
CA ILE A 419 -30.52 -8.16 12.11
C ILE A 419 -31.11 -7.51 10.85
N ASP A 420 -31.98 -6.52 11.01
CA ASP A 420 -32.40 -5.64 9.93
C ASP A 420 -31.29 -4.62 9.67
N PHE A 421 -30.66 -4.69 8.48
CA PHE A 421 -29.63 -3.77 8.01
C PHE A 421 -30.21 -2.59 7.24
#